data_47c4341a5af567149fecf7b33a657d6d
#
_entry.id   47c4341a5af567149fecf7b33a657d6d
#
_cell.length_a   1.000
_cell.length_b   1.000
_cell.length_c   1.000
_cell.angle_alpha   90.00
_cell.angle_beta   90.00
_cell.angle_gamma   90.00
#
_symmetry.space_group_name_H-M   'P 1'
#
loop_
_entity.id
_entity.type
_entity.pdbx_description
1 polymer ?
#
loop_
_entity_poly.entity_id
_entity_poly.type
_entity_poly.pdbx_seq_one_letter_code
_entity_poly.pdbx_strand_id
1 'polypeptide(L)'
;MQTFVKRVNLIGYYTADQALLEGSAEALRRLADYGRRATALATLGLRTPVNALSHPYDDYLRAIQIRPADGLVLLEVKERVLEVTGGSAELSAVAENLLWFANQPYAAGEHLHIEHYPGHNLLAQQSLPLVVARLPE
;
A
#
# COMPACT_ATOMS: atom_id res chain seq x y z
N MET A 1 9.13 -8.16 23.78
CA MET A 1 8.53 -9.21 23.00
C MET A 1 8.71 -9.00 21.51
N GLN A 2 9.00 -10.06 20.83
CA GLN A 2 9.22 -10.03 19.40
C GLN A 2 7.88 -9.98 18.66
N THR A 3 7.72 -9.02 17.78
CA THR A 3 6.57 -8.99 16.88
C THR A 3 7.01 -9.55 15.55
N PHE A 4 6.28 -10.54 15.07
CA PHE A 4 6.57 -11.07 13.75
C PHE A 4 6.15 -10.08 12.70
N VAL A 5 7.10 -9.69 11.87
CA VAL A 5 6.86 -8.82 10.75
C VAL A 5 7.24 -9.57 9.50
N LYS A 6 6.28 -9.83 8.64
CA LYS A 6 6.56 -10.35 7.32
C LYS A 6 7.11 -9.21 6.48
N ARG A 7 8.00 -9.52 5.56
CA ARG A 7 8.63 -8.50 4.75
C ARG A 7 8.17 -8.56 3.31
N VAL A 8 8.00 -7.39 2.74
CA VAL A 8 7.68 -7.23 1.33
C VAL A 8 8.77 -6.37 0.71
N ASN A 9 9.23 -6.75 -0.47
CA ASN A 9 10.33 -6.05 -1.14
C ASN A 9 9.83 -4.79 -1.84
N LEU A 10 9.29 -3.88 -1.04
CA LEU A 10 8.77 -2.60 -1.48
C LEU A 10 9.45 -1.48 -0.71
N ILE A 11 9.56 -0.32 -1.35
CA ILE A 11 10.01 0.90 -0.71
C ILE A 11 8.82 1.86 -0.70
N GLY A 12 8.60 2.54 0.41
CA GLY A 12 7.52 3.49 0.53
C GLY A 12 7.98 4.83 1.03
N TYR A 13 7.31 5.87 0.56
CA TYR A 13 7.56 7.26 0.94
C TYR A 13 6.24 7.94 1.22
N TYR A 14 6.27 9.06 1.92
CA TYR A 14 5.04 9.81 2.16
C TYR A 14 5.30 11.28 2.39
N THR A 15 4.26 12.05 2.16
CA THR A 15 4.15 13.45 2.57
C THR A 15 2.85 13.59 3.37
N ALA A 16 2.52 14.81 3.77
CA ALA A 16 1.22 15.06 4.40
C ALA A 16 0.05 14.80 3.44
N ASP A 17 0.31 14.81 2.13
CA ASP A 17 -0.74 14.80 1.10
C ASP A 17 -0.86 13.48 0.35
N GLN A 18 0.15 12.63 0.38
CA GLN A 18 0.09 11.35 -0.34
C GLN A 18 1.17 10.39 0.13
N ALA A 19 0.99 9.13 -0.23
CA ALA A 19 1.99 8.09 -0.03
C ALA A 19 2.34 7.47 -1.38
N LEU A 20 3.55 6.92 -1.47
CA LEU A 20 4.03 6.21 -2.65
C LEU A 20 4.60 4.86 -2.22
N LEU A 21 4.23 3.82 -2.95
CA LEU A 21 4.86 2.50 -2.83
C LEU A 21 5.48 2.16 -4.17
N GLU A 22 6.72 1.65 -4.14
CA GLU A 22 7.42 1.23 -5.36
C GLU A 22 7.97 -0.17 -5.20
N GLY A 23 7.87 -0.95 -6.25
CA GLY A 23 8.46 -2.28 -6.24
C GLY A 23 8.22 -3.03 -7.55
N SER A 24 8.77 -4.24 -7.61
CA SER A 24 8.57 -5.11 -8.75
C SER A 24 7.15 -5.65 -8.80
N ALA A 25 6.78 -6.21 -9.95
CA ALA A 25 5.48 -6.86 -10.09
C ALA A 25 5.29 -7.96 -9.06
N GLU A 26 6.34 -8.75 -8.80
CA GLU A 26 6.25 -9.83 -7.82
C GLU A 26 5.97 -9.28 -6.41
N ALA A 27 6.67 -8.24 -6.01
CA ALA A 27 6.46 -7.64 -4.69
C ALA A 27 5.05 -7.08 -4.56
N LEU A 28 4.54 -6.45 -5.60
CA LEU A 28 3.17 -5.91 -5.61
C LEU A 28 2.14 -7.03 -5.56
N ARG A 29 2.38 -8.15 -6.26
CA ARG A 29 1.49 -9.32 -6.18
C ARG A 29 1.44 -9.88 -4.76
N ARG A 30 2.59 -9.92 -4.08
CA ARG A 30 2.63 -10.40 -2.70
C ARG A 30 1.84 -9.49 -1.77
N LEU A 31 1.97 -8.18 -1.94
CA LEU A 31 1.18 -7.22 -1.16
C LEU A 31 -0.32 -7.43 -1.41
N ALA A 32 -0.71 -7.60 -2.66
CA ALA A 32 -2.11 -7.86 -3.00
C ALA A 32 -2.63 -9.14 -2.33
N ASP A 33 -1.81 -10.19 -2.29
CA ASP A 33 -2.21 -11.43 -1.62
C ASP A 33 -2.50 -11.21 -0.13
N TYR A 34 -1.68 -10.43 0.55
CA TYR A 34 -1.95 -10.12 1.95
C TYR A 34 -3.28 -9.38 2.11
N GLY A 35 -3.56 -8.42 1.24
CA GLY A 35 -4.82 -7.68 1.29
C GLY A 35 -6.04 -8.55 1.00
N ARG A 36 -5.93 -9.49 0.07
CA ARG A 36 -7.02 -10.40 -0.28
C ARG A 36 -7.34 -11.40 0.82
N ARG A 37 -6.35 -11.76 1.62
CA ARG A 37 -6.47 -12.80 2.64
C ARG A 37 -6.54 -12.24 4.05
N ALA A 38 -6.70 -10.95 4.19
CA ALA A 38 -6.66 -10.31 5.50
C ALA A 38 -7.87 -10.72 6.34
N THR A 39 -7.64 -11.58 7.31
CA THR A 39 -8.65 -12.00 8.29
C THR A 39 -8.27 -11.57 9.70
N ALA A 40 -7.05 -11.07 9.87
CA ALA A 40 -6.53 -10.57 11.13
C ALA A 40 -5.51 -9.48 10.82
N LEU A 41 -5.12 -8.74 11.85
CA LEU A 41 -4.10 -7.71 11.69
C LEU A 41 -2.81 -8.30 11.13
N ALA A 42 -2.31 -7.71 10.05
CA ALA A 42 -1.04 -8.10 9.45
C ALA A 42 -0.13 -6.88 9.36
N THR A 43 1.14 -7.06 9.73
CA THR A 43 2.15 -6.01 9.62
C THR A 43 3.24 -6.49 8.66
N LEU A 44 3.48 -5.68 7.63
CA LEU A 44 4.45 -6.00 6.58
C LEU A 44 5.58 -5.00 6.63
N GLY A 45 6.79 -5.46 6.91
CA GLY A 45 7.97 -4.61 6.90
C GLY A 45 8.36 -4.23 5.48
N LEU A 46 8.73 -2.97 5.27
CA LEU A 46 9.20 -2.46 4.00
C LEU A 46 10.71 -2.31 4.02
N ARG A 47 11.30 -2.27 2.83
CA ARG A 47 12.72 -1.98 2.70
C ARG A 47 13.00 -0.54 3.10
N THR A 48 14.12 -0.32 3.78
CA THR A 48 14.60 1.02 4.03
C THR A 48 15.31 1.52 2.78
N PRO A 49 15.01 2.73 2.29
CA PRO A 49 15.72 3.27 1.12
C PRO A 49 17.20 3.43 1.41
N VAL A 50 18.02 3.21 0.41
CA VAL A 50 19.49 3.39 0.53
C VAL A 50 19.81 4.83 0.89
N ASN A 51 19.15 5.78 0.21
CA ASN A 51 19.19 7.19 0.58
C ASN A 51 17.92 7.49 1.33
N ALA A 52 18.05 7.74 2.64
CA ALA A 52 16.91 7.79 3.52
C ALA A 52 15.87 8.83 3.15
N LEU A 53 16.27 9.92 2.51
CA LEU A 53 15.35 10.96 2.09
C LEU A 53 15.39 11.09 0.59
N SER A 54 14.26 10.87 -0.04
CA SER A 54 14.12 10.96 -1.47
C SER A 54 13.15 12.08 -1.80
N HIS A 55 13.57 12.99 -2.63
CA HIS A 55 12.67 14.03 -3.11
C HIS A 55 11.65 13.44 -4.06
N PRO A 56 10.45 13.95 -4.04
CA PRO A 56 9.92 15.09 -3.29
C PRO A 56 9.27 14.73 -1.94
N TYR A 57 9.58 13.57 -1.38
CA TYR A 57 8.87 13.06 -0.21
C TYR A 57 9.55 13.48 1.09
N ASP A 58 8.73 13.66 2.15
CA ASP A 58 9.22 14.11 3.44
C ASP A 58 9.94 13.01 4.21
N ASP A 59 9.48 11.77 4.06
CA ASP A 59 10.02 10.67 4.82
C ASP A 59 9.70 9.35 4.14
N TYR A 60 10.25 8.25 4.67
CA TYR A 60 9.97 6.92 4.14
C TYR A 60 9.10 6.11 5.10
N LEU A 61 8.36 5.15 4.53
CA LEU A 61 7.54 4.23 5.29
C LEU A 61 8.37 3.04 5.74
N ARG A 62 8.17 2.61 6.98
CA ARG A 62 8.87 1.43 7.51
C ARG A 62 8.02 0.17 7.43
N ALA A 63 6.70 0.31 7.33
CA ALA A 63 5.80 -0.84 7.31
C ALA A 63 4.44 -0.47 6.72
N ILE A 64 3.72 -1.50 6.31
CA ILE A 64 2.30 -1.43 6.00
C ILE A 64 1.58 -2.29 7.02
N GLN A 65 0.50 -1.78 7.58
CA GLN A 65 -0.33 -2.54 8.51
C GLN A 65 -1.72 -2.67 7.91
N ILE A 66 -2.17 -3.92 7.71
CA ILE A 66 -3.50 -4.20 7.17
C ILE A 66 -4.37 -4.66 8.32
N ARG A 67 -5.45 -3.91 8.57
CA ARG A 67 -6.35 -4.15 9.70
C ARG A 67 -7.76 -4.38 9.20
N PRO A 68 -8.24 -5.63 9.19
CA PRO A 68 -9.65 -5.88 8.88
C PRO A 68 -10.57 -5.22 9.90
N ALA A 69 -11.61 -4.60 9.41
CA ALA A 69 -12.60 -3.91 10.22
C ALA A 69 -13.92 -3.94 9.45
N ASP A 70 -14.76 -2.93 9.61
CA ASP A 70 -15.97 -2.77 8.83
C ASP A 70 -15.88 -1.50 8.00
N GLY A 71 -16.57 -1.50 6.87
CA GLY A 71 -16.74 -0.28 6.08
C GLY A 71 -15.67 -0.05 5.05
N LEU A 72 -15.64 1.16 4.55
CA LEU A 72 -14.73 1.56 3.48
C LEU A 72 -13.28 1.50 3.94
N VAL A 73 -12.38 1.34 2.98
CA VAL A 73 -10.96 1.29 3.28
C VAL A 73 -10.47 2.70 3.62
N LEU A 74 -9.78 2.81 4.74
CA LEU A 74 -9.15 4.05 5.17
C LEU A 74 -7.65 3.88 5.10
N LEU A 75 -7.00 4.79 4.39
CA LEU A 75 -5.54 4.85 4.27
C LEU A 75 -5.01 6.01 5.10
N GLU A 76 -4.13 5.73 6.05
CA GLU A 76 -3.52 6.74 6.90
C GLU A 76 -2.04 6.42 7.10
N VAL A 77 -1.24 7.44 7.38
CA VAL A 77 0.16 7.23 7.78
C VAL A 77 0.33 7.71 9.22
N LYS A 78 0.84 6.83 10.08
CA LYS A 78 1.15 7.13 11.47
C LYS A 78 2.50 6.50 11.81
N GLU A 79 3.42 7.29 12.31
CA GLU A 79 4.73 6.81 12.76
C GLU A 79 5.44 5.99 11.68
N ARG A 80 5.42 6.47 10.45
CA ARG A 80 6.02 5.82 9.28
C ARG A 80 5.36 4.49 8.90
N VAL A 81 4.14 4.25 9.36
CA VAL A 81 3.39 3.06 9.00
C VAL A 81 2.19 3.48 8.16
N LEU A 82 2.05 2.88 7.00
CA LEU A 82 0.83 3.02 6.20
C LEU A 82 -0.20 2.07 6.77
N GLU A 83 -1.23 2.62 7.38
CA GLU A 83 -2.32 1.83 7.96
C GLU A 83 -3.45 1.73 6.95
N VAL A 84 -3.85 0.49 6.67
CA VAL A 84 -4.91 0.17 5.72
C VAL A 84 -5.99 -0.56 6.50
N THR A 85 -7.10 0.10 6.73
CA THR A 85 -8.18 -0.42 7.56
C THR A 85 -9.47 -0.48 6.74
N GLY A 86 -10.21 -1.57 6.84
CA GLY A 86 -11.48 -1.67 6.14
C GLY A 86 -12.09 -3.05 6.20
N GLY A 87 -13.29 -3.18 5.64
CA GLY A 87 -13.98 -4.46 5.57
C GLY A 87 -13.26 -5.45 4.67
N SER A 88 -13.44 -6.73 4.92
CA SER A 88 -12.78 -7.79 4.14
C SER A 88 -13.08 -7.68 2.64
N ALA A 89 -14.34 -7.42 2.29
CA ALA A 89 -14.72 -7.29 0.88
C ALA A 89 -14.07 -6.07 0.24
N GLU A 90 -14.04 -4.96 0.96
CA GLU A 90 -13.45 -3.71 0.46
C GLU A 90 -11.93 -3.83 0.33
N LEU A 91 -11.27 -4.42 1.32
CA LEU A 91 -9.84 -4.69 1.25
C LEU A 91 -9.50 -5.60 0.08
N SER A 92 -10.30 -6.65 -0.12
CA SER A 92 -10.11 -7.57 -1.24
C SER A 92 -10.26 -6.86 -2.58
N ALA A 93 -11.24 -5.97 -2.71
CA ALA A 93 -11.47 -5.23 -3.95
C ALA A 93 -10.29 -4.31 -4.28
N VAL A 94 -9.75 -3.61 -3.28
CA VAL A 94 -8.57 -2.77 -3.47
C VAL A 94 -7.37 -3.64 -3.86
N ALA A 95 -7.21 -4.79 -3.21
CA ALA A 95 -6.12 -5.72 -3.52
C ALA A 95 -6.24 -6.28 -4.94
N GLU A 96 -7.46 -6.54 -5.42
CA GLU A 96 -7.66 -6.99 -6.81
C GLU A 96 -7.23 -5.94 -7.82
N ASN A 97 -7.48 -4.67 -7.55
CA ASN A 97 -7.01 -3.59 -8.41
C ASN A 97 -5.48 -3.56 -8.47
N LEU A 98 -4.85 -3.73 -7.31
CA LEU A 98 -3.39 -3.79 -7.24
C LEU A 98 -2.86 -5.00 -8.01
N LEU A 99 -3.50 -6.14 -7.86
CA LEU A 99 -3.10 -7.37 -8.55
C LEU A 99 -3.21 -7.20 -10.06
N TRP A 100 -4.32 -6.60 -10.52
CA TRP A 100 -4.49 -6.33 -11.94
C TRP A 100 -3.35 -5.46 -12.47
N PHE A 101 -3.02 -4.40 -11.74
CA PHE A 101 -1.92 -3.50 -12.13
C PHE A 101 -0.59 -4.25 -12.17
N ALA A 102 -0.32 -5.08 -11.16
CA ALA A 102 0.94 -5.82 -11.07
C ALA A 102 1.10 -6.81 -12.22
N ASN A 103 -0.01 -7.31 -12.78
CA ASN A 103 0.01 -8.31 -13.83
C ASN A 103 0.07 -7.74 -15.25
N GLN A 104 0.09 -6.41 -15.40
CA GLN A 104 0.18 -5.82 -16.73
C GLN A 104 1.58 -6.01 -17.30
N PRO A 105 1.70 -6.42 -18.57
CA PRO A 105 3.00 -6.84 -19.09
C PRO A 105 3.99 -5.71 -19.36
N TYR A 106 3.55 -4.47 -19.44
CA TYR A 106 4.41 -3.35 -19.78
C TYR A 106 4.43 -2.25 -18.71
N ALA A 107 4.23 -2.61 -17.48
CA ALA A 107 3.94 -1.61 -16.45
C ALA A 107 5.15 -1.02 -15.76
N ALA A 108 6.38 -1.33 -16.17
CA ALA A 108 7.56 -0.67 -15.61
C ALA A 108 7.47 0.83 -15.86
N GLY A 109 7.55 1.62 -14.77
CA GLY A 109 7.40 3.07 -14.85
C GLY A 109 5.96 3.55 -14.80
N GLU A 110 4.99 2.65 -14.90
CA GLU A 110 3.58 2.99 -14.79
C GLU A 110 3.17 3.17 -13.32
N HIS A 111 2.08 3.91 -13.14
CA HIS A 111 1.57 4.22 -11.80
C HIS A 111 0.11 3.83 -11.68
N LEU A 112 -0.27 3.33 -10.52
CA LEU A 112 -1.65 3.13 -10.13
C LEU A 112 -1.98 4.14 -9.05
N HIS A 113 -3.10 4.83 -9.18
CA HIS A 113 -3.57 5.78 -8.17
C HIS A 113 -4.73 5.15 -7.41
N ILE A 114 -4.56 5.04 -6.10
CA ILE A 114 -5.59 4.54 -5.19
C ILE A 114 -6.00 5.71 -4.32
N GLU A 115 -7.14 6.32 -4.64
CA GLU A 115 -7.59 7.51 -3.96
C GLU A 115 -9.10 7.63 -4.02
N HIS A 116 -9.64 8.40 -3.07
CA HIS A 116 -11.07 8.67 -3.05
C HIS A 116 -11.41 9.71 -4.12
N TYR A 117 -12.56 9.52 -4.77
CA TYR A 117 -13.17 10.53 -5.64
C TYR A 117 -14.69 10.41 -5.51
N PRO A 118 -15.44 11.45 -5.87
CA PRO A 118 -16.91 11.38 -5.76
C PRO A 118 -17.48 10.18 -6.51
N GLY A 119 -18.34 9.43 -5.83
CA GLY A 119 -18.90 8.19 -6.36
C GLY A 119 -18.07 6.96 -6.12
N HIS A 120 -16.85 7.10 -5.58
CA HIS A 120 -16.01 5.96 -5.22
C HIS A 120 -16.61 5.28 -4.00
N ASN A 121 -16.72 3.96 -4.05
CA ASN A 121 -17.37 3.19 -3.00
C ASN A 121 -16.45 2.19 -2.30
N LEU A 122 -15.14 2.33 -2.44
CA LEU A 122 -14.17 1.47 -1.76
C LEU A 122 -13.37 2.21 -0.69
N LEU A 123 -13.02 3.48 -0.95
CA LEU A 123 -12.16 4.24 -0.06
C LEU A 123 -12.94 5.30 0.70
N ALA A 124 -12.61 5.44 1.99
CA ALA A 124 -13.15 6.53 2.78
C ALA A 124 -12.66 7.87 2.28
N GLN A 125 -13.50 8.89 2.39
CA GLN A 125 -13.22 10.22 1.86
C GLN A 125 -11.94 10.81 2.43
N GLN A 126 -11.63 10.54 3.68
CA GLN A 126 -10.46 11.09 4.36
C GLN A 126 -9.18 10.28 4.12
N SER A 127 -9.23 9.28 3.26
CA SER A 127 -8.05 8.48 2.96
C SER A 127 -6.96 9.32 2.31
N LEU A 128 -5.72 9.09 2.75
CA LEU A 128 -4.55 9.65 2.08
C LEU A 128 -4.43 9.00 0.69
N PRO A 129 -4.27 9.78 -0.39
CA PRO A 129 -4.04 9.18 -1.70
C PRO A 129 -2.78 8.33 -1.72
N LEU A 130 -2.85 7.18 -2.37
CA LEU A 130 -1.72 6.26 -2.51
C LEU A 130 -1.38 6.11 -3.98
N VAL A 131 -0.13 6.33 -4.32
CA VAL A 131 0.40 6.07 -5.66
C VAL A 131 1.25 4.81 -5.56
N VAL A 132 1.04 3.88 -6.47
CA VAL A 132 1.84 2.66 -6.56
C VAL A 132 2.59 2.69 -7.88
N ALA A 133 3.91 2.60 -7.81
CA ALA A 133 4.77 2.63 -8.98
C ALA A 133 5.40 1.25 -9.18
N ARG A 134 5.46 0.82 -10.44
CA ARG A 134 6.06 -0.44 -10.79
C ARG A 134 7.46 -0.21 -11.29
N LEU A 135 8.42 -0.86 -10.65
CA LEU A 135 9.83 -0.78 -11.03
C LEU A 135 10.18 -1.95 -11.97
N PRO A 136 11.25 -1.82 -12.76
CA PRO A 136 11.74 -2.93 -13.57
C PRO A 136 12.10 -4.14 -12.70
N GLU A 137 11.95 -5.32 -13.27
CA GLU A 137 12.29 -6.56 -12.57
C GLU A 137 13.79 -6.69 -12.32
#